data_d135f85da4295d69d8d854f17a7d08fc
#
_entry.id   d135f85da4295d69d8d854f17a7d08fc
#
_cell.length_a   1.000
_cell.length_b   1.000
_cell.length_c   1.000
_cell.angle_alpha   90.00
_cell.angle_beta   90.00
_cell.angle_gamma   90.00
#
_symmetry.space_group_name_H-M   'P 1'
#
loop_
_entity.id
_entity.type
_entity.pdbx_description
1 polymer ?
#
loop_
_entity_poly.entity_id
_entity_poly.type
_entity_poly.pdbx_seq_one_letter_code
_entity_poly.pdbx_strand_id
1 'polypeptide(L)'
;MKRYFERHVPHLPQRMFQIVADLDDYPRFIANCRAMDVRPDPASGGKTQLAKMTLSFGPITQAYTSRVTADAEALTIAAKAVDGPFAYLDSLWRFEPEGMGTRVRFEIDFKISNPFVAAIAEPAFAAKQEEI
;
A
#
# COMPACT_ATOMS: atom_id res chain seq x y z
N MET A 1 -2.04 4.97 13.99
CA MET A 1 -3.43 4.83 13.52
C MET A 1 -3.58 3.50 12.79
N LYS A 2 -4.51 2.67 13.24
CA LYS A 2 -4.78 1.37 12.61
C LYS A 2 -6.05 1.44 11.80
N ARG A 3 -6.02 0.86 10.60
CA ARG A 3 -7.18 0.70 9.74
C ARG A 3 -7.22 -0.72 9.18
N TYR A 4 -8.42 -1.23 9.04
CA TYR A 4 -8.67 -2.57 8.50
C TYR A 4 -9.86 -2.50 7.55
N PHE A 5 -9.68 -3.08 6.36
CA PHE A 5 -10.73 -3.12 5.35
C PHE A 5 -10.83 -4.53 4.81
N GLU A 6 -12.06 -4.97 4.52
CA GLU A 6 -12.26 -6.18 3.76
C GLU A 6 -13.43 -6.01 2.79
N ARG A 7 -13.32 -6.66 1.66
CA ARG A 7 -14.32 -6.58 0.61
C ARG A 7 -14.32 -7.87 -0.20
N HIS A 8 -15.51 -8.34 -0.57
CA HIS A 8 -15.64 -9.40 -1.57
C HIS A 8 -15.60 -8.80 -2.96
N VAL A 9 -14.81 -9.40 -3.87
CA VAL A 9 -14.75 -9.00 -5.28
C VAL A 9 -14.95 -10.23 -6.17
N PRO A 10 -15.59 -10.08 -7.35
CA PRO A 10 -15.91 -11.19 -8.24
C PRO A 10 -14.75 -11.55 -9.18
N HIS A 11 -13.53 -11.60 -8.67
CA HIS A 11 -12.32 -11.91 -9.42
C HIS A 11 -11.49 -12.93 -8.65
N LEU A 12 -10.71 -13.75 -9.37
CA LEU A 12 -9.89 -14.79 -8.74
C LEU A 12 -8.79 -14.17 -7.87
N PRO A 13 -8.40 -14.84 -6.77
CA PRO A 13 -7.37 -14.33 -5.87
C PRO A 13 -6.03 -14.03 -6.56
N GLN A 14 -5.60 -14.89 -7.48
CA GLN A 14 -4.37 -14.68 -8.23
C GLN A 14 -4.43 -13.42 -9.10
N ARG A 15 -5.60 -13.14 -9.67
CA ARG A 15 -5.81 -11.94 -10.49
C ARG A 15 -5.75 -10.69 -9.63
N MET A 16 -6.40 -10.70 -8.47
CA MET A 16 -6.37 -9.57 -7.53
C MET A 16 -4.96 -9.34 -7.00
N PHE A 17 -4.24 -10.41 -6.67
CA PHE A 17 -2.85 -10.31 -6.26
C PHE A 17 -2.00 -9.62 -7.35
N GLN A 18 -2.13 -10.06 -8.60
CA GLN A 18 -1.36 -9.48 -9.71
C GLN A 18 -1.61 -7.98 -9.89
N ILE A 19 -2.87 -7.55 -9.79
CA ILE A 19 -3.24 -6.15 -9.93
C ILE A 19 -2.61 -5.30 -8.84
N VAL A 20 -2.67 -5.75 -7.60
CA VAL A 20 -2.14 -4.99 -6.45
C VAL A 20 -0.61 -5.10 -6.38
N ALA A 21 -0.03 -6.20 -6.83
CA ALA A 21 1.43 -6.37 -6.87
C ALA A 21 2.09 -5.51 -7.95
N ASP A 22 1.34 -5.03 -8.94
CA ASP A 22 1.85 -4.15 -9.98
C ASP A 22 1.92 -2.71 -9.46
N LEU A 23 2.99 -2.43 -8.71
CA LEU A 23 3.17 -1.17 -7.99
C LEU A 23 3.28 0.03 -8.93
N ASP A 24 3.83 -0.15 -10.12
CA ASP A 24 3.97 0.93 -11.10
C ASP A 24 2.63 1.49 -11.58
N ASP A 25 1.56 0.71 -11.49
CA ASP A 25 0.24 1.13 -11.94
C ASP A 25 -0.54 1.92 -10.90
N TYR A 26 -0.04 2.06 -9.68
CA TYR A 26 -0.78 2.74 -8.61
C TYR A 26 -1.26 4.14 -8.96
N PRO A 27 -0.50 4.99 -9.68
CA PRO A 27 -1.00 6.32 -10.06
C PRO A 27 -2.26 6.28 -10.91
N ARG A 28 -2.55 5.17 -11.57
CA ARG A 28 -3.74 5.05 -12.45
C ARG A 28 -5.03 4.91 -11.66
N PHE A 29 -4.99 4.33 -10.44
CA PHE A 29 -6.22 4.08 -9.69
C PHE A 29 -6.22 4.64 -8.27
N ILE A 30 -5.11 5.13 -7.76
CA ILE A 30 -5.07 5.83 -6.47
C ILE A 30 -4.99 7.33 -6.75
N ALA A 31 -6.08 8.03 -6.49
CA ALA A 31 -6.26 9.43 -6.90
C ALA A 31 -5.17 10.37 -6.35
N ASN A 32 -4.67 10.09 -5.13
CA ASN A 32 -3.66 10.94 -4.50
C ASN A 32 -2.23 10.49 -4.77
N CYS A 33 -2.05 9.37 -5.46
CA CYS A 33 -0.74 8.90 -5.85
C CYS A 33 -0.30 9.58 -7.15
N ARG A 34 0.70 10.45 -7.07
CA ARG A 34 1.20 11.22 -8.20
C ARG A 34 2.25 10.47 -9.00
N ALA A 35 3.05 9.65 -8.31
CA ALA A 35 4.15 8.92 -8.94
C ALA A 35 4.53 7.70 -8.12
N MET A 36 5.03 6.68 -8.81
CA MET A 36 5.65 5.51 -8.22
C MET A 36 6.99 5.28 -8.88
N ASP A 37 8.04 5.08 -8.07
CA ASP A 37 9.35 4.68 -8.54
C ASP A 37 9.69 3.36 -7.86
N VAL A 38 9.70 2.28 -8.64
CA VAL A 38 9.87 0.92 -8.13
C VAL A 38 11.21 0.37 -8.62
N ARG A 39 11.99 -0.18 -7.70
CA ARG A 39 13.29 -0.76 -8.00
C ARG A 39 13.56 -1.98 -7.12
N PRO A 40 14.44 -2.90 -7.54
CA PRO A 40 14.83 -4.03 -6.69
C PRO A 40 15.48 -3.54 -5.40
N ASP A 41 15.23 -4.26 -4.30
CA ASP A 41 15.92 -4.03 -3.04
C ASP A 41 17.24 -4.83 -3.05
N PRO A 42 18.39 -4.18 -3.10
CA PRO A 42 19.66 -4.90 -3.19
C PRO A 42 19.97 -5.74 -1.95
N ALA A 43 19.40 -5.38 -0.79
CA ALA A 43 19.63 -6.13 0.44
C ALA A 43 18.87 -7.45 0.51
N SER A 44 17.87 -7.65 -0.35
CA SER A 44 17.01 -8.83 -0.28
C SER A 44 17.35 -9.95 -1.24
N GLY A 45 18.30 -9.74 -2.14
CA GLY A 45 18.61 -10.70 -3.18
C GLY A 45 17.48 -10.90 -4.19
N GLY A 46 16.67 -9.87 -4.42
CA GLY A 46 15.58 -9.90 -5.40
C GLY A 46 14.22 -10.34 -4.84
N LYS A 47 14.12 -10.59 -3.53
CA LYS A 47 12.86 -11.02 -2.90
C LYS A 47 11.90 -9.88 -2.62
N THR A 48 12.41 -8.67 -2.45
CA THR A 48 11.62 -7.48 -2.15
C THR A 48 11.94 -6.36 -3.11
N GLN A 49 11.07 -5.36 -3.14
CA GLN A 49 11.26 -4.16 -3.94
C GLN A 49 11.21 -2.94 -3.05
N LEU A 50 11.91 -1.87 -3.47
CA LEU A 50 11.79 -0.56 -2.87
C LEU A 50 10.85 0.26 -3.76
N ALA A 51 9.75 0.72 -3.19
CA ALA A 51 8.74 1.49 -3.91
C ALA A 51 8.64 2.88 -3.28
N LYS A 52 9.01 3.90 -4.05
CA LYS A 52 8.86 5.29 -3.63
C LYS A 52 7.53 5.81 -4.17
N MET A 53 6.62 6.11 -3.26
CA MET A 53 5.31 6.65 -3.58
C MET A 53 5.27 8.15 -3.26
N THR A 54 4.81 8.95 -4.20
CA THR A 54 4.57 10.37 -4.00
C THR A 54 3.07 10.60 -3.88
N LEU A 55 2.65 11.15 -2.74
CA LEU A 55 1.25 11.40 -2.42
C LEU A 55 0.99 12.89 -2.29
N SER A 56 -0.19 13.32 -2.72
CA SER A 56 -0.62 14.70 -2.61
C SER A 56 -1.98 14.78 -1.92
N PHE A 57 -2.06 15.56 -0.83
CA PHE A 57 -3.29 15.80 -0.08
C PHE A 57 -3.48 17.32 0.06
N GLY A 58 -4.28 17.91 -0.84
CA GLY A 58 -4.43 19.36 -0.88
C GLY A 58 -3.09 20.07 -1.12
N PRO A 59 -2.66 20.98 -0.22
CA PRO A 59 -1.39 21.69 -0.37
C PRO A 59 -0.18 20.86 0.05
N ILE A 60 -0.39 19.65 0.60
CA ILE A 60 0.69 18.80 1.11
C ILE A 60 1.08 17.76 0.07
N THR A 61 2.36 17.73 -0.30
CA THR A 61 2.93 16.68 -1.14
C THR A 61 4.06 16.02 -0.37
N GLN A 62 3.99 14.70 -0.22
CA GLN A 62 4.98 13.91 0.51
C GLN A 62 5.35 12.67 -0.27
N ALA A 63 6.61 12.28 -0.17
CA ALA A 63 7.07 11.04 -0.75
C ALA A 63 7.65 10.15 0.36
N TYR A 64 7.44 8.85 0.22
CA TYR A 64 8.05 7.89 1.12
C TYR A 64 8.39 6.62 0.36
N THR A 65 9.42 5.91 0.84
CA THR A 65 9.85 4.64 0.27
C THR A 65 9.43 3.50 1.20
N SER A 66 8.84 2.47 0.62
CA SER A 66 8.47 1.25 1.34
C SER A 66 9.26 0.07 0.81
N ARG A 67 9.61 -0.85 1.72
CA ARG A 67 10.10 -2.17 1.34
C ARG A 67 8.88 -3.07 1.17
N VAL A 68 8.67 -3.57 -0.04
CA VAL A 68 7.48 -4.34 -0.42
C VAL A 68 7.87 -5.78 -0.70
N THR A 69 7.19 -6.71 -0.03
CA THR A 69 7.34 -8.14 -0.23
C THR A 69 6.04 -8.72 -0.75
N ALA A 70 6.05 -9.19 -2.00
CA ALA A 70 4.89 -9.85 -2.61
C ALA A 70 5.15 -11.36 -2.62
N ASP A 71 4.25 -12.12 -1.98
CA ASP A 71 4.33 -13.57 -1.88
C ASP A 71 3.20 -14.19 -2.70
N ALA A 72 3.53 -14.69 -3.88
CA ALA A 72 2.57 -15.26 -4.82
C ALA A 72 1.98 -16.59 -4.32
N GLU A 73 2.68 -17.33 -3.48
CA GLU A 73 2.17 -18.58 -2.93
C GLU A 73 1.15 -18.32 -1.83
N ALA A 74 1.47 -17.41 -0.92
CA ALA A 74 0.59 -17.04 0.17
C ALA A 74 -0.49 -16.03 -0.26
N LEU A 75 -0.35 -15.42 -1.44
CA LEU A 75 -1.23 -14.37 -1.94
C LEU A 75 -1.30 -13.19 -0.96
N THR A 76 -0.14 -12.71 -0.55
CA THR A 76 0.00 -11.58 0.36
C THR A 76 0.97 -10.55 -0.20
N ILE A 77 0.75 -9.28 0.15
CA ILE A 77 1.67 -8.19 -0.17
C ILE A 77 1.87 -7.40 1.11
N ALA A 78 3.10 -7.40 1.62
CA ALA A 78 3.46 -6.66 2.83
C ALA A 78 4.34 -5.48 2.46
N ALA A 79 4.13 -4.35 3.11
CA ALA A 79 4.94 -3.16 2.90
C ALA A 79 5.29 -2.52 4.23
N LYS A 80 6.52 -2.03 4.33
CA LYS A 80 7.01 -1.32 5.51
C LYS A 80 7.77 -0.08 5.06
N ALA A 81 7.38 1.08 5.57
CA ALA A 81 8.09 2.33 5.25
C ALA A 81 9.50 2.31 5.81
N VAL A 82 10.47 2.73 5.00
CA VAL A 82 11.88 2.81 5.39
C VAL A 82 12.37 4.25 5.47
N ASP A 83 11.60 5.19 4.92
CA ASP A 83 11.88 6.62 5.04
C ASP A 83 10.59 7.42 4.87
N GLY A 84 10.72 8.74 4.88
CA GLY A 84 9.62 9.66 4.65
C GLY A 84 9.03 10.23 5.93
N PRO A 85 7.80 10.77 5.86
CA PRO A 85 7.20 11.50 6.98
C PRO A 85 6.63 10.61 8.08
N PHE A 86 6.78 9.29 7.96
CA PHE A 86 6.19 8.35 8.91
C PHE A 86 7.17 7.98 10.02
N ALA A 87 6.70 8.01 11.26
CA ALA A 87 7.40 7.36 12.37
C ALA A 87 7.41 5.85 12.16
N TYR A 88 6.29 5.31 11.64
CA TYR A 88 6.19 3.95 11.15
C TYR A 88 5.04 3.85 10.16
N LEU A 89 5.11 2.86 9.28
CA LEU A 89 4.01 2.45 8.41
C LEU A 89 4.21 0.99 8.06
N ASP A 90 3.24 0.16 8.43
CA ASP A 90 3.20 -1.26 8.10
C ASP A 90 1.86 -1.58 7.46
N SER A 91 1.86 -2.26 6.32
CA SER A 91 0.62 -2.65 5.64
C SER A 91 0.69 -4.09 5.16
N LEU A 92 -0.47 -4.72 5.06
CA LEU A 92 -0.58 -6.09 4.59
C LEU A 92 -1.87 -6.28 3.79
N TRP A 93 -1.72 -6.75 2.57
CA TRP A 93 -2.80 -7.24 1.73
C TRP A 93 -2.86 -8.75 1.78
N ARG A 94 -4.08 -9.29 1.90
CA ARG A 94 -4.34 -10.73 1.80
C ARG A 94 -5.46 -10.96 0.81
N PHE A 95 -5.28 -11.95 -0.06
CA PHE A 95 -6.28 -12.31 -1.07
C PHE A 95 -6.69 -13.75 -0.84
N GLU A 96 -7.88 -13.94 -0.27
CA GLU A 96 -8.37 -15.26 0.14
C GLU A 96 -9.52 -15.71 -0.77
N PRO A 97 -9.52 -16.99 -1.22
CA PRO A 97 -10.64 -17.50 -1.99
C PRO A 97 -11.95 -17.40 -1.21
N GLU A 98 -13.00 -16.92 -1.85
CA GLU A 98 -14.34 -16.85 -1.26
C GLU A 98 -15.37 -17.08 -2.35
N GLY A 99 -16.00 -18.27 -2.35
CA GLY A 99 -16.90 -18.67 -3.41
C GLY A 99 -16.18 -18.69 -4.75
N MET A 100 -16.71 -17.99 -5.75
CA MET A 100 -16.08 -17.86 -7.07
C MET A 100 -15.22 -16.60 -7.18
N GLY A 101 -15.06 -15.86 -6.09
CA GLY A 101 -14.29 -14.62 -6.06
C GLY A 101 -13.25 -14.62 -4.97
N THR A 102 -12.99 -13.43 -4.44
CA THR A 102 -11.93 -13.19 -3.46
C THR A 102 -12.44 -12.34 -2.32
N ARG A 103 -12.07 -12.71 -1.09
CA ARG A 103 -12.12 -11.81 0.07
C ARG A 103 -10.79 -11.06 0.11
N VAL A 104 -10.82 -9.78 -0.23
CA VAL A 104 -9.65 -8.91 -0.14
C VAL A 104 -9.62 -8.33 1.26
N ARG A 105 -8.50 -8.55 1.97
CA ARG A 105 -8.27 -7.99 3.30
C ARG A 105 -7.07 -7.07 3.25
N PHE A 106 -7.21 -5.88 3.82
CA PHE A 106 -6.14 -4.91 3.92
C PHE A 106 -6.07 -4.36 5.33
N GLU A 107 -4.88 -4.39 5.92
CA GLU A 107 -4.64 -3.75 7.20
C GLU A 107 -3.43 -2.81 7.08
N ILE A 108 -3.50 -1.69 7.76
CA ILE A 108 -2.42 -0.72 7.81
C ILE A 108 -2.33 -0.13 9.20
N ASP A 109 -1.10 0.01 9.69
CA ASP A 109 -0.79 0.70 10.94
C ASP A 109 0.27 1.74 10.63
N PHE A 110 -0.02 3.01 10.89
CA PHE A 110 0.90 4.08 10.54
C PHE A 110 0.81 5.25 11.52
N LYS A 111 1.89 6.04 11.56
CA LYS A 111 1.94 7.29 12.31
C LYS A 111 2.81 8.28 11.55
N ILE A 112 2.31 9.49 11.35
CA ILE A 112 3.06 10.58 10.73
C ILE A 112 3.83 11.30 11.81
N SER A 113 5.13 11.56 11.58
CA SER A 113 6.04 12.12 12.59
C SER A 113 5.71 13.57 12.96
N ASN A 114 5.31 14.40 11.97
CA ASN A 114 4.99 15.80 12.19
C ASN A 114 3.52 15.96 12.64
N PRO A 115 3.24 16.47 13.86
CA PRO A 115 1.86 16.57 14.34
C PRO A 115 0.95 17.45 13.48
N PHE A 116 1.48 18.50 12.87
CA PHE A 116 0.67 19.37 12.00
C PHE A 116 0.28 18.65 10.71
N VAL A 117 1.22 17.93 10.11
CA VAL A 117 0.95 17.13 8.92
C VAL A 117 0.01 15.99 9.27
N ALA A 118 0.19 15.35 10.42
CA ALA A 118 -0.65 14.26 10.87
C ALA A 118 -2.11 14.66 11.02
N ALA A 119 -2.37 15.84 11.58
CA ALA A 119 -3.74 16.33 11.79
C ALA A 119 -4.52 16.46 10.48
N ILE A 120 -3.84 16.78 9.39
CA ILE A 120 -4.45 16.95 8.06
C ILE A 120 -4.40 15.66 7.25
N ALA A 121 -3.25 15.00 7.22
CA ALA A 121 -2.97 13.91 6.28
C ALA A 121 -3.44 12.53 6.75
N GLU A 122 -3.43 12.23 8.07
CA GLU A 122 -3.79 10.90 8.55
C GLU A 122 -5.22 10.49 8.18
N PRO A 123 -6.25 11.32 8.40
CA PRO A 123 -7.60 10.96 7.99
C PRO A 123 -7.75 10.80 6.49
N ALA A 124 -7.12 11.67 5.71
CA ALA A 124 -7.18 11.62 4.25
C ALA A 124 -6.46 10.38 3.71
N PHE A 125 -5.30 10.06 4.26
CA PHE A 125 -4.53 8.88 3.87
C PHE A 125 -5.32 7.59 4.15
N ALA A 126 -5.91 7.49 5.34
CA ALA A 126 -6.71 6.32 5.72
C ALA A 126 -7.93 6.15 4.80
N ALA A 127 -8.62 7.23 4.46
CA ALA A 127 -9.77 7.21 3.56
C ALA A 127 -9.36 6.75 2.15
N LYS A 128 -8.21 7.19 1.65
CA LYS A 128 -7.74 6.83 0.31
C LYS A 128 -7.35 5.36 0.20
N GLN A 129 -6.90 4.74 1.27
CA GLN A 129 -6.61 3.30 1.26
C GLN A 129 -7.88 2.48 1.03
N GLU A 130 -9.03 2.95 1.46
CA GLU A 130 -10.31 2.28 1.20
C GLU A 130 -10.70 2.28 -0.27
N GLU A 131 -10.20 3.22 -1.06
CA GLU A 131 -10.54 3.35 -2.48
C GLU A 131 -9.79 2.35 -3.38
N ILE A 132 -8.77 1.71 -2.85
CA ILE A 132 -8.02 0.71 -3.59
C ILE A 132 -8.85 -0.57 -3.71
#